data_1495dbe8525665dce53dfea0c1bfb202
#
_entry.id   1495dbe8525665dce53dfea0c1bfb202
#
_cell.length_a   1.000
_cell.length_b   1.000
_cell.length_c   1.000
_cell.angle_alpha   90.00
_cell.angle_beta   90.00
_cell.angle_gamma   90.00
#
_symmetry.space_group_name_H-M   'P 1'
#
loop_
_entity.id
_entity.type
_entity.pdbx_description
1 polymer ?
#
loop_
_entity_poly.entity_id
_entity_poly.type
_entity_poly.pdbx_seq_one_letter_code
_entity_poly.pdbx_strand_id
1 'polypeptide(L)'
;MTMIELHELSKSFAGKPALQHINLSIQQGEIFGIIGRSGAGKSTLLRTINLLERPDSGEVHVDGQVLTQLSRTDLAQARHKMAMIFQHFNLLHSKTVYDNIALPMRIQGMDEDSIKNKIDELLPIVELVDKKLAYPAQLSGGQKQRVAIARALSCSPKVLLCDEATSALDPETTDAILALLKKINTLYGITIVLITHEMDVVKRICSRLSVMVDGFIVETYALANVFAEKDSIARSMLFSQLSPQLPSCIAQKMSSTPTEKALLKLFFQGEESTVPFISQSSRELNIDINILLANIDQFDTVTCGVLVVELNAGADLLETFLQKCKQAELIVEVLGYV
;
A
#
# COMPACT_ATOMS: atom_id res chain seq x y z
N MET A 1 20.89 -3.24 3.91
CA MET A 1 21.61 -2.07 3.34
C MET A 1 20.56 -1.07 2.91
N THR A 2 20.70 0.21 3.27
CA THR A 2 19.72 1.23 2.94
C THR A 2 19.83 1.59 1.45
N MET A 3 18.69 1.64 0.76
CA MET A 3 18.63 2.00 -0.66
C MET A 3 18.24 3.46 -0.86
N ILE A 4 17.30 3.97 -0.04
CA ILE A 4 16.84 5.36 -0.10
C ILE A 4 16.87 5.95 1.31
N GLU A 5 17.46 7.13 1.45
CA GLU A 5 17.44 7.92 2.69
C GLU A 5 17.06 9.35 2.37
N LEU A 6 16.13 9.89 3.14
CA LEU A 6 15.69 11.28 3.07
C LEU A 6 16.01 11.94 4.41
N HIS A 7 16.67 13.09 4.37
CA HIS A 7 17.10 13.82 5.55
C HIS A 7 16.52 15.24 5.53
N GLU A 8 15.67 15.55 6.53
CA GLU A 8 15.06 16.86 6.75
C GLU A 8 14.49 17.52 5.49
N LEU A 9 13.86 16.70 4.66
CA LEU A 9 13.43 17.09 3.33
C LEU A 9 12.17 17.94 3.41
N SER A 10 12.22 19.15 2.84
CA SER A 10 11.08 20.08 2.79
C SER A 10 10.84 20.61 1.36
N LYS A 11 9.55 20.83 1.02
CA LYS A 11 9.13 21.36 -0.28
C LYS A 11 7.86 22.17 -0.13
N SER A 12 7.84 23.33 -0.77
CA SER A 12 6.66 24.20 -0.86
C SER A 12 6.35 24.57 -2.30
N PHE A 13 5.07 24.77 -2.59
CA PHE A 13 4.59 25.30 -3.85
C PHE A 13 3.80 26.59 -3.62
N ALA A 14 4.23 27.70 -4.23
CA ALA A 14 3.59 29.02 -4.06
C ALA A 14 3.31 29.38 -2.57
N GLY A 15 4.29 29.09 -1.70
CA GLY A 15 4.21 29.36 -0.27
C GLY A 15 3.39 28.38 0.56
N LYS A 16 2.79 27.35 -0.06
CA LYS A 16 2.09 26.27 0.66
C LYS A 16 3.03 25.10 0.85
N PRO A 17 3.26 24.63 2.09
CA PRO A 17 4.10 23.47 2.34
C PRO A 17 3.45 22.20 1.80
N ALA A 18 4.21 21.39 1.06
CA ALA A 18 3.81 20.10 0.54
C ALA A 18 4.57 18.95 1.22
N LEU A 19 5.82 19.21 1.62
CA LEU A 19 6.65 18.31 2.42
C LEU A 19 7.28 19.11 3.55
N GLN A 20 7.31 18.55 4.75
CA GLN A 20 7.80 19.24 5.95
C GLN A 20 8.68 18.29 6.76
N HIS A 21 9.99 18.57 6.81
CA HIS A 21 11.00 17.85 7.62
C HIS A 21 10.92 16.31 7.48
N ILE A 22 10.78 15.82 6.24
CA ILE A 22 10.66 14.40 5.97
C ILE A 22 11.98 13.69 6.24
N ASN A 23 11.94 12.72 7.15
CA ASN A 23 13.00 11.76 7.40
C ASN A 23 12.47 10.36 7.09
N LEU A 24 13.14 9.61 6.20
CA LEU A 24 12.70 8.29 5.78
C LEU A 24 13.88 7.43 5.37
N SER A 25 13.84 6.15 5.71
CA SER A 25 14.83 5.15 5.33
C SER A 25 14.13 3.92 4.76
N ILE A 26 14.50 3.51 3.53
CA ILE A 26 13.95 2.35 2.82
C ILE A 26 15.09 1.38 2.50
N GLN A 27 14.90 0.10 2.84
CA GLN A 27 15.94 -0.91 2.68
C GLN A 27 16.00 -1.45 1.25
N GLN A 28 17.17 -1.97 0.87
CA GLN A 28 17.36 -2.60 -0.44
C GLN A 28 16.43 -3.84 -0.59
N GLY A 29 15.77 -3.96 -1.74
CA GLY A 29 14.89 -5.08 -2.05
C GLY A 29 13.54 -5.04 -1.31
N GLU A 30 13.27 -3.99 -0.55
CA GLU A 30 12.02 -3.79 0.18
C GLU A 30 10.89 -3.32 -0.75
N ILE A 31 9.66 -3.77 -0.47
CA ILE A 31 8.44 -3.14 -1.01
C ILE A 31 7.87 -2.25 0.09
N PHE A 32 8.02 -0.95 -0.08
CA PHE A 32 7.65 0.07 0.90
C PHE A 32 6.41 0.84 0.47
N GLY A 33 5.41 0.95 1.35
CA GLY A 33 4.18 1.69 1.12
C GLY A 33 4.20 3.08 1.75
N ILE A 34 3.70 4.09 1.05
CA ILE A 34 3.41 5.41 1.61
C ILE A 34 1.92 5.68 1.46
N ILE A 35 1.23 5.79 2.59
CA ILE A 35 -0.21 5.98 2.65
C ILE A 35 -0.58 7.36 3.20
N GLY A 36 -1.79 7.79 2.95
CA GLY A 36 -2.32 9.06 3.45
C GLY A 36 -3.47 9.56 2.59
N ARG A 37 -4.20 10.54 3.11
CA ARG A 37 -5.32 11.15 2.39
C ARG A 37 -4.87 11.84 1.09
N SER A 38 -5.81 12.10 0.18
CA SER A 38 -5.53 12.95 -0.99
C SER A 38 -5.00 14.32 -0.53
N GLY A 39 -3.97 14.82 -1.20
CA GLY A 39 -3.32 16.09 -0.82
C GLY A 39 -2.29 15.99 0.30
N ALA A 40 -2.05 14.84 0.93
CA ALA A 40 -1.05 14.69 2.01
C ALA A 40 0.42 14.90 1.57
N GLY A 41 0.71 15.05 0.26
CA GLY A 41 2.07 15.26 -0.26
C GLY A 41 2.74 14.01 -0.86
N LYS A 42 2.06 12.85 -0.91
CA LYS A 42 2.62 11.56 -1.35
C LYS A 42 3.29 11.60 -2.72
N SER A 43 2.59 12.07 -3.78
CA SER A 43 3.14 12.17 -5.13
C SER A 43 4.30 13.17 -5.21
N THR A 44 4.25 14.25 -4.42
CA THR A 44 5.36 15.19 -4.28
C THR A 44 6.58 14.49 -3.69
N LEU A 45 6.41 13.71 -2.61
CA LEU A 45 7.48 12.96 -1.98
C LEU A 45 8.10 11.95 -2.97
N LEU A 46 7.27 11.18 -3.68
CA LEU A 46 7.74 10.21 -4.66
C LEU A 46 8.56 10.87 -5.78
N ARG A 47 8.08 12.03 -6.30
CA ARG A 47 8.80 12.81 -7.33
C ARG A 47 10.03 13.50 -6.79
N THR A 48 10.13 13.73 -5.49
CA THR A 48 11.32 14.29 -4.86
C THR A 48 12.40 13.22 -4.69
N ILE A 49 12.06 11.95 -4.47
CA ILE A 49 13.04 10.85 -4.39
C ILE A 49 13.89 10.76 -5.66
N ASN A 50 13.32 10.95 -6.85
CA ASN A 50 14.07 10.96 -8.12
C ASN A 50 14.42 12.36 -8.61
N LEU A 51 14.21 13.40 -7.78
CA LEU A 51 14.43 14.81 -8.07
C LEU A 51 13.70 15.33 -9.32
N LEU A 52 12.59 14.72 -9.75
CA LEU A 52 11.66 15.35 -10.69
C LEU A 52 11.12 16.65 -10.09
N GLU A 53 10.86 16.63 -8.77
CA GLU A 53 10.64 17.82 -7.96
C GLU A 53 11.85 18.01 -7.05
N ARG A 54 12.57 19.14 -7.19
CA ARG A 54 13.68 19.43 -6.28
C ARG A 54 13.15 19.92 -4.93
N PRO A 55 13.67 19.39 -3.81
CA PRO A 55 13.34 19.92 -2.49
C PRO A 55 13.87 21.34 -2.33
N ASP A 56 13.25 22.11 -1.43
CA ASP A 56 13.71 23.45 -1.07
C ASP A 56 14.85 23.37 -0.01
N SER A 57 14.83 22.30 0.83
CA SER A 57 15.88 21.97 1.79
C SER A 57 15.95 20.48 2.05
N GLY A 58 17.04 20.02 2.65
CA GLY A 58 17.28 18.62 2.97
C GLY A 58 18.00 17.86 1.85
N GLU A 59 18.26 16.57 2.08
CA GLU A 59 19.03 15.74 1.17
C GLU A 59 18.29 14.46 0.79
N VAL A 60 18.51 14.03 -0.46
CA VAL A 60 18.02 12.75 -1.00
C VAL A 60 19.22 11.87 -1.32
N HIS A 61 19.31 10.72 -0.67
CA HIS A 61 20.34 9.72 -0.91
C HIS A 61 19.69 8.48 -1.55
N VAL A 62 20.26 7.99 -2.64
CA VAL A 62 19.83 6.75 -3.31
C VAL A 62 21.05 5.95 -3.72
N ASP A 63 21.06 4.64 -3.39
CA ASP A 63 22.18 3.72 -3.70
C ASP A 63 23.55 4.29 -3.23
N GLY A 64 23.56 4.93 -2.04
CA GLY A 64 24.75 5.57 -1.45
C GLY A 64 25.18 6.90 -2.09
N GLN A 65 24.42 7.46 -3.04
CA GLN A 65 24.72 8.74 -3.70
C GLN A 65 23.80 9.85 -3.20
N VAL A 66 24.35 11.03 -2.89
CA VAL A 66 23.59 12.23 -2.52
C VAL A 66 23.08 12.92 -3.79
N LEU A 67 21.86 12.61 -4.21
CA LEU A 67 21.30 13.09 -5.48
C LEU A 67 21.15 14.61 -5.53
N THR A 68 20.82 15.24 -4.40
CA THR A 68 20.63 16.70 -4.29
C THR A 68 21.87 17.51 -4.62
N GLN A 69 23.07 16.90 -4.49
CA GLN A 69 24.37 17.55 -4.74
C GLN A 69 24.92 17.25 -6.14
N LEU A 70 24.29 16.35 -6.91
CA LEU A 70 24.77 15.95 -8.23
C LEU A 70 24.61 17.07 -9.27
N SER A 71 25.54 17.12 -10.21
CA SER A 71 25.41 17.91 -11.44
C SER A 71 24.20 17.42 -12.27
N ARG A 72 23.76 18.20 -13.25
CA ARG A 72 22.66 17.80 -14.15
C ARG A 72 22.98 16.51 -14.91
N THR A 73 24.23 16.34 -15.33
CA THR A 73 24.71 15.17 -16.09
C THR A 73 24.73 13.94 -15.20
N ASP A 74 25.31 14.06 -13.99
CA ASP A 74 25.42 12.94 -13.05
C ASP A 74 24.04 12.51 -12.53
N LEU A 75 23.14 13.48 -12.31
CA LEU A 75 21.76 13.22 -11.94
C LEU A 75 21.00 12.45 -13.06
N ALA A 76 21.24 12.81 -14.33
CA ALA A 76 20.66 12.05 -15.44
C ALA A 76 21.12 10.59 -15.43
N GLN A 77 22.42 10.35 -15.17
CA GLN A 77 22.97 9.00 -15.04
C GLN A 77 22.41 8.27 -13.81
N ALA A 78 22.30 8.94 -12.65
CA ALA A 78 21.73 8.35 -11.45
C ALA A 78 20.25 7.95 -11.66
N ARG A 79 19.49 8.75 -12.41
CA ARG A 79 18.09 8.44 -12.77
C ARG A 79 17.93 7.18 -13.64
N HIS A 80 18.94 6.74 -14.36
CA HIS A 80 18.88 5.48 -15.11
C HIS A 80 18.72 4.26 -14.19
N LYS A 81 19.13 4.38 -12.92
CA LYS A 81 18.97 3.33 -11.90
C LYS A 81 17.61 3.40 -11.20
N MET A 82 16.79 4.39 -11.53
CA MET A 82 15.46 4.59 -10.95
C MET A 82 14.42 4.65 -12.07
N ALA A 83 13.33 3.93 -11.90
CA ALA A 83 12.20 4.02 -12.82
C ALA A 83 10.95 4.48 -12.10
N MET A 84 10.02 5.06 -12.85
CA MET A 84 8.74 5.52 -12.31
C MET A 84 7.58 4.99 -13.14
N ILE A 85 6.59 4.46 -12.44
CA ILE A 85 5.28 4.11 -12.99
C ILE A 85 4.30 5.19 -12.53
N PHE A 86 3.62 5.82 -13.48
CA PHE A 86 2.68 6.91 -13.25
C PHE A 86 1.25 6.41 -13.18
N GLN A 87 0.39 7.13 -12.50
CA GLN A 87 -1.03 6.85 -12.36
C GLN A 87 -1.77 6.66 -13.72
N HIS A 88 -1.41 7.41 -14.74
CA HIS A 88 -2.01 7.40 -16.08
C HIS A 88 -1.12 6.74 -17.12
N PHE A 89 -0.50 5.61 -16.85
CA PHE A 89 0.35 4.81 -17.77
C PHE A 89 1.41 5.61 -18.55
N ASN A 90 1.10 6.81 -19.01
CA ASN A 90 1.93 7.73 -19.81
C ASN A 90 2.58 7.04 -21.03
N LEU A 91 1.82 6.20 -21.73
CA LEU A 91 2.26 5.54 -22.95
C LEU A 91 2.20 6.50 -24.14
N LEU A 92 3.16 6.36 -25.03
CA LEU A 92 3.15 7.06 -26.32
C LEU A 92 2.10 6.41 -27.23
N HIS A 93 0.97 7.07 -27.45
CA HIS A 93 -0.17 6.54 -28.19
C HIS A 93 0.14 6.22 -29.65
N SER A 94 1.07 6.95 -30.28
CA SER A 94 1.52 6.76 -31.66
C SER A 94 2.61 5.69 -31.82
N LYS A 95 3.02 5.03 -30.73
CA LYS A 95 4.07 4.03 -30.70
C LYS A 95 3.51 2.66 -30.29
N THR A 96 4.10 1.59 -30.81
CA THR A 96 3.76 0.23 -30.45
C THR A 96 4.17 -0.10 -29.01
N VAL A 97 3.77 -1.26 -28.48
CA VAL A 97 4.26 -1.82 -27.21
C VAL A 97 5.79 -1.91 -27.24
N TYR A 98 6.35 -2.48 -28.33
CA TYR A 98 7.79 -2.57 -28.55
C TYR A 98 8.47 -1.21 -28.42
N ASP A 99 8.00 -0.21 -29.16
CA ASP A 99 8.61 1.13 -29.15
C ASP A 99 8.47 1.85 -27.81
N ASN A 100 7.37 1.66 -27.09
CA ASN A 100 7.19 2.20 -25.74
C ASN A 100 8.24 1.62 -24.78
N ILE A 101 8.50 0.30 -24.86
CA ILE A 101 9.50 -0.36 -24.00
C ILE A 101 10.92 -0.02 -24.45
N ALA A 102 11.17 0.11 -25.77
CA ALA A 102 12.47 0.44 -26.33
C ALA A 102 12.95 1.87 -26.01
N LEU A 103 12.01 2.82 -25.85
CA LEU A 103 12.32 4.23 -25.76
C LEU A 103 13.37 4.59 -24.71
N PRO A 104 13.27 4.14 -23.44
CA PRO A 104 14.30 4.46 -22.43
C PRO A 104 15.68 3.95 -22.81
N MET A 105 15.77 2.75 -23.39
CA MET A 105 17.02 2.14 -23.81
C MET A 105 17.65 2.89 -24.99
N ARG A 106 16.83 3.33 -25.97
CA ARG A 106 17.30 4.19 -27.08
C ARG A 106 17.83 5.54 -26.57
N ILE A 107 17.17 6.15 -25.60
CA ILE A 107 17.64 7.39 -24.96
C ILE A 107 19.00 7.15 -24.27
N GLN A 108 19.26 5.97 -23.72
CA GLN A 108 20.56 5.59 -23.16
C GLN A 108 21.62 5.24 -24.22
N GLY A 109 21.27 5.24 -25.50
CA GLY A 109 22.19 4.91 -26.59
C GLY A 109 22.50 3.42 -26.75
N MET A 110 21.62 2.53 -26.24
CA MET A 110 21.77 1.08 -26.46
C MET A 110 21.57 0.72 -27.92
N ASP A 111 22.29 -0.27 -28.40
CA ASP A 111 22.12 -0.80 -29.75
C ASP A 111 20.79 -1.58 -29.89
N GLU A 112 20.26 -1.65 -31.12
CA GLU A 112 18.93 -2.25 -31.39
C GLU A 112 18.90 -3.76 -31.11
N ASP A 113 20.00 -4.49 -31.22
CA ASP A 113 20.05 -5.94 -30.94
C ASP A 113 19.95 -6.17 -29.42
N SER A 114 20.64 -5.38 -28.60
CA SER A 114 20.53 -5.40 -27.15
C SER A 114 19.11 -5.00 -26.69
N ILE A 115 18.51 -3.98 -27.32
CA ILE A 115 17.14 -3.55 -27.06
C ILE A 115 16.15 -4.68 -27.37
N LYS A 116 16.30 -5.31 -28.53
CA LYS A 116 15.45 -6.43 -28.95
C LYS A 116 15.52 -7.60 -27.95
N ASN A 117 16.73 -8.00 -27.58
CA ASN A 117 16.95 -9.09 -26.62
C ASN A 117 16.30 -8.77 -25.27
N LYS A 118 16.47 -7.54 -24.77
CA LYS A 118 15.87 -7.12 -23.50
C LYS A 118 14.34 -7.10 -23.55
N ILE A 119 13.75 -6.66 -24.66
CA ILE A 119 12.29 -6.67 -24.84
C ILE A 119 11.78 -8.12 -24.91
N ASP A 120 12.46 -9.00 -25.64
CA ASP A 120 12.10 -10.42 -25.76
C ASP A 120 12.21 -11.16 -24.41
N GLU A 121 13.11 -10.71 -23.50
CA GLU A 121 13.15 -11.15 -22.08
C GLU A 121 11.95 -10.64 -21.28
N LEU A 122 11.59 -9.36 -21.42
CA LEU A 122 10.59 -8.71 -20.56
C LEU A 122 9.14 -9.08 -20.96
N LEU A 123 8.83 -9.25 -22.24
CA LEU A 123 7.47 -9.51 -22.71
C LEU A 123 6.82 -10.76 -22.09
N PRO A 124 7.53 -11.91 -21.92
CA PRO A 124 6.99 -13.06 -21.20
C PRO A 124 6.71 -12.78 -19.72
N ILE A 125 7.55 -11.96 -19.07
CA ILE A 125 7.42 -11.63 -17.64
C ILE A 125 6.13 -10.84 -17.39
N VAL A 126 5.83 -9.88 -18.30
CA VAL A 126 4.61 -9.05 -18.23
C VAL A 126 3.44 -9.64 -19.00
N GLU A 127 3.57 -10.84 -19.57
CA GLU A 127 2.52 -11.59 -20.31
C GLU A 127 1.95 -10.80 -21.50
N LEU A 128 2.82 -10.21 -22.33
CA LEU A 128 2.45 -9.40 -23.50
C LEU A 128 3.15 -9.83 -24.80
N VAL A 129 3.58 -11.10 -24.91
CA VAL A 129 4.32 -11.60 -26.08
C VAL A 129 3.50 -11.40 -27.37
N ASP A 130 2.22 -11.70 -27.36
CA ASP A 130 1.27 -11.56 -28.47
C ASP A 130 0.90 -10.11 -28.81
N LYS A 131 1.22 -9.16 -27.95
CA LYS A 131 0.90 -7.72 -28.07
C LYS A 131 2.09 -6.86 -28.48
N LYS A 132 3.24 -7.46 -28.81
CA LYS A 132 4.50 -6.74 -29.10
C LYS A 132 4.33 -5.59 -30.11
N LEU A 133 3.53 -5.78 -31.15
CA LEU A 133 3.30 -4.79 -32.22
C LEU A 133 1.98 -4.02 -32.07
N ALA A 134 1.20 -4.27 -31.02
CA ALA A 134 -0.05 -3.56 -30.76
C ALA A 134 0.21 -2.10 -30.32
N TYR A 135 -0.75 -1.24 -30.60
CA TYR A 135 -0.77 0.15 -30.15
C TYR A 135 -1.54 0.28 -28.82
N PRO A 136 -1.26 1.29 -27.99
CA PRO A 136 -1.98 1.47 -26.72
C PRO A 136 -3.50 1.53 -26.84
N ALA A 137 -4.05 2.03 -27.95
CA ALA A 137 -5.49 2.06 -28.18
C ALA A 137 -6.12 0.65 -28.30
N GLN A 138 -5.33 -0.38 -28.58
CA GLN A 138 -5.75 -1.78 -28.75
C GLN A 138 -5.61 -2.59 -27.45
N LEU A 139 -5.20 -1.95 -26.34
CA LEU A 139 -4.89 -2.60 -25.07
C LEU A 139 -5.93 -2.27 -24.01
N SER A 140 -6.24 -3.25 -23.15
CA SER A 140 -7.00 -3.02 -21.92
C SER A 140 -6.20 -2.16 -20.92
N GLY A 141 -6.84 -1.66 -19.86
CA GLY A 141 -6.18 -0.90 -18.78
C GLY A 141 -5.03 -1.69 -18.16
N GLY A 142 -5.27 -2.93 -17.79
CA GLY A 142 -4.24 -3.82 -17.23
C GLY A 142 -3.08 -4.11 -18.17
N GLN A 143 -3.37 -4.30 -19.49
CA GLN A 143 -2.32 -4.45 -20.50
C GLN A 143 -1.48 -3.18 -20.65
N LYS A 144 -2.10 -1.99 -20.63
CA LYS A 144 -1.37 -0.71 -20.63
C LYS A 144 -0.45 -0.58 -19.42
N GLN A 145 -0.92 -1.00 -18.26
CA GLN A 145 -0.12 -1.01 -17.03
C GLN A 145 1.07 -1.98 -17.15
N ARG A 146 0.86 -3.17 -17.68
CA ARG A 146 1.94 -4.13 -17.94
C ARG A 146 3.00 -3.57 -18.92
N VAL A 147 2.59 -2.82 -19.95
CA VAL A 147 3.53 -2.10 -20.84
C VAL A 147 4.31 -1.03 -20.07
N ALA A 148 3.64 -0.25 -19.20
CA ALA A 148 4.31 0.76 -18.36
C ALA A 148 5.34 0.12 -17.41
N ILE A 149 5.01 -1.03 -16.82
CA ILE A 149 5.94 -1.82 -15.99
C ILE A 149 7.13 -2.31 -16.83
N ALA A 150 6.90 -2.93 -17.99
CA ALA A 150 7.97 -3.41 -18.87
C ALA A 150 8.89 -2.26 -19.31
N ARG A 151 8.34 -1.11 -19.65
CA ARG A 151 9.10 0.11 -19.97
C ARG A 151 9.94 0.58 -18.78
N ALA A 152 9.39 0.55 -17.57
CA ALA A 152 10.12 0.91 -16.36
C ALA A 152 11.30 -0.05 -16.09
N LEU A 153 11.14 -1.34 -16.39
CA LEU A 153 12.17 -2.38 -16.20
C LEU A 153 13.24 -2.41 -17.29
N SER A 154 13.01 -1.77 -18.45
CA SER A 154 13.85 -1.90 -19.64
C SER A 154 15.32 -1.53 -19.39
N CYS A 155 15.58 -0.56 -18.51
CA CYS A 155 16.93 -0.12 -18.14
C CYS A 155 17.47 -0.80 -16.87
N SER A 156 16.87 -1.91 -16.42
CA SER A 156 17.29 -2.66 -15.24
C SER A 156 17.48 -1.79 -13.99
N PRO A 157 16.43 -1.06 -13.54
CA PRO A 157 16.54 -0.14 -12.42
C PRO A 157 16.73 -0.88 -11.10
N LYS A 158 17.38 -0.22 -10.12
CA LYS A 158 17.48 -0.69 -8.73
C LYS A 158 16.28 -0.26 -7.88
N VAL A 159 15.62 0.85 -8.27
CA VAL A 159 14.47 1.44 -7.58
C VAL A 159 13.32 1.62 -8.56
N LEU A 160 12.13 1.19 -8.15
CA LEU A 160 10.88 1.39 -8.86
C LEU A 160 9.94 2.24 -8.01
N LEU A 161 9.59 3.41 -8.51
CA LEU A 161 8.68 4.36 -7.87
C LEU A 161 7.29 4.22 -8.50
N CYS A 162 6.27 3.89 -7.72
CA CYS A 162 4.90 3.64 -8.21
C CYS A 162 3.94 4.71 -7.68
N ASP A 163 3.49 5.61 -8.55
CA ASP A 163 2.52 6.66 -8.24
C ASP A 163 1.11 6.16 -8.56
N GLU A 164 0.41 5.65 -7.54
CA GLU A 164 -0.97 5.11 -7.64
C GLU A 164 -1.16 4.14 -8.83
N ALA A 165 -0.25 3.19 -8.98
CA ALA A 165 -0.12 2.32 -10.16
C ALA A 165 -1.34 1.40 -10.41
N THR A 166 -2.31 1.33 -9.51
CA THR A 166 -3.50 0.46 -9.60
C THR A 166 -4.82 1.21 -9.54
N SER A 167 -4.83 2.51 -9.23
CA SER A 167 -6.05 3.29 -8.96
C SER A 167 -7.05 3.40 -10.12
N ALA A 168 -6.62 3.08 -11.36
CA ALA A 168 -7.46 3.12 -12.56
C ALA A 168 -7.87 1.73 -13.06
N LEU A 169 -7.67 0.68 -12.25
CA LEU A 169 -7.89 -0.72 -12.61
C LEU A 169 -9.03 -1.33 -11.79
N ASP A 170 -9.67 -2.34 -12.34
CA ASP A 170 -10.62 -3.18 -11.61
C ASP A 170 -9.89 -4.08 -10.59
N PRO A 171 -10.59 -4.63 -9.57
CA PRO A 171 -9.96 -5.40 -8.50
C PRO A 171 -9.16 -6.61 -8.97
N GLU A 172 -9.67 -7.37 -9.95
CA GLU A 172 -9.00 -8.57 -10.48
C GLU A 172 -7.70 -8.19 -11.20
N THR A 173 -7.75 -7.14 -12.01
CA THR A 173 -6.57 -6.60 -12.69
C THR A 173 -5.56 -6.02 -11.69
N THR A 174 -6.03 -5.35 -10.63
CA THR A 174 -5.19 -4.86 -9.53
C THR A 174 -4.41 -6.00 -8.91
N ASP A 175 -5.06 -7.11 -8.57
CA ASP A 175 -4.42 -8.30 -8.00
C ASP A 175 -3.33 -8.87 -8.90
N ALA A 176 -3.61 -8.97 -10.20
CA ALA A 176 -2.63 -9.45 -11.17
C ALA A 176 -1.41 -8.52 -11.29
N ILE A 177 -1.60 -7.21 -11.22
CA ILE A 177 -0.51 -6.22 -11.24
C ILE A 177 0.32 -6.27 -9.95
N LEU A 178 -0.31 -6.41 -8.78
CA LEU A 178 0.40 -6.54 -7.49
C LEU A 178 1.22 -7.82 -7.44
N ALA A 179 0.67 -8.94 -7.91
CA ALA A 179 1.39 -10.21 -8.03
C ALA A 179 2.60 -10.08 -8.97
N LEU A 180 2.44 -9.35 -10.10
CA LEU A 180 3.53 -9.06 -11.03
C LEU A 180 4.62 -8.21 -10.35
N LEU A 181 4.28 -7.15 -9.62
CA LEU A 181 5.25 -6.32 -8.90
C LEU A 181 6.01 -7.13 -7.84
N LYS A 182 5.33 -7.99 -7.08
CA LYS A 182 5.97 -8.90 -6.11
C LYS A 182 6.91 -9.89 -6.80
N LYS A 183 6.50 -10.46 -7.93
CA LYS A 183 7.35 -11.35 -8.76
C LYS A 183 8.62 -10.62 -9.24
N ILE A 184 8.49 -9.39 -9.73
CA ILE A 184 9.60 -8.56 -10.21
C ILE A 184 10.56 -8.23 -9.06
N ASN A 185 10.04 -7.83 -7.90
CA ASN A 185 10.84 -7.58 -6.70
C ASN A 185 11.67 -8.81 -6.33
N THR A 186 11.06 -9.99 -6.30
CA THR A 186 11.73 -11.26 -5.96
C THR A 186 12.77 -11.68 -7.02
N LEU A 187 12.46 -11.54 -8.32
CA LEU A 187 13.33 -11.96 -9.41
C LEU A 187 14.57 -11.08 -9.54
N TYR A 188 14.40 -9.78 -9.38
CA TYR A 188 15.47 -8.80 -9.69
C TYR A 188 16.03 -8.11 -8.44
N GLY A 189 15.47 -8.33 -7.25
CA GLY A 189 15.88 -7.65 -6.02
C GLY A 189 15.64 -6.15 -6.04
N ILE A 190 14.70 -5.66 -6.87
CA ILE A 190 14.41 -4.23 -7.04
C ILE A 190 13.69 -3.71 -5.79
N THR A 191 14.13 -2.55 -5.27
CA THR A 191 13.42 -1.83 -4.22
C THR A 191 12.21 -1.13 -4.82
N ILE A 192 11.02 -1.34 -4.26
CA ILE A 192 9.77 -0.76 -4.76
C ILE A 192 9.23 0.22 -3.71
N VAL A 193 8.97 1.46 -4.13
CA VAL A 193 8.25 2.46 -3.32
C VAL A 193 6.92 2.73 -3.99
N LEU A 194 5.83 2.41 -3.32
CA LEU A 194 4.50 2.66 -3.84
C LEU A 194 3.73 3.66 -2.97
N ILE A 195 3.05 4.57 -3.61
CA ILE A 195 2.08 5.42 -2.95
C ILE A 195 0.67 5.01 -3.35
N THR A 196 -0.21 4.96 -2.37
CA THR A 196 -1.61 4.62 -2.58
C THR A 196 -2.48 5.17 -1.45
N HIS A 197 -3.75 5.31 -1.71
CA HIS A 197 -4.78 5.51 -0.69
C HIS A 197 -5.58 4.21 -0.45
N GLU A 198 -5.29 3.14 -1.21
CA GLU A 198 -5.94 1.83 -1.12
C GLU A 198 -5.16 0.93 -0.16
N MET A 199 -5.73 0.67 1.01
CA MET A 199 -5.08 -0.16 2.04
C MET A 199 -4.92 -1.61 1.60
N ASP A 200 -5.82 -2.12 0.74
CA ASP A 200 -5.74 -3.48 0.22
C ASP A 200 -4.49 -3.71 -0.63
N VAL A 201 -4.04 -2.68 -1.35
CA VAL A 201 -2.76 -2.69 -2.08
C VAL A 201 -1.60 -2.85 -1.11
N VAL A 202 -1.59 -2.05 -0.02
CA VAL A 202 -0.51 -2.10 0.99
C VAL A 202 -0.44 -3.46 1.67
N LYS A 203 -1.59 -3.99 2.10
CA LYS A 203 -1.70 -5.29 2.75
C LYS A 203 -1.10 -6.44 1.94
N ARG A 204 -1.29 -6.40 0.62
CA ARG A 204 -0.94 -7.51 -0.29
C ARG A 204 0.54 -7.62 -0.60
N ILE A 205 1.27 -6.49 -0.67
CA ILE A 205 2.65 -6.54 -1.15
C ILE A 205 3.68 -5.77 -0.32
N CYS A 206 3.27 -4.85 0.56
CA CYS A 206 4.23 -4.06 1.35
C CYS A 206 4.75 -4.85 2.56
N SER A 207 6.03 -4.70 2.87
CA SER A 207 6.63 -5.19 4.12
C SER A 207 6.59 -4.14 5.23
N ARG A 208 6.74 -2.87 4.85
CA ARG A 208 6.68 -1.70 5.74
C ARG A 208 5.88 -0.59 5.09
N LEU A 209 5.37 0.31 5.92
CA LEU A 209 4.64 1.48 5.46
C LEU A 209 4.95 2.72 6.29
N SER A 210 4.74 3.89 5.68
CA SER A 210 4.67 5.19 6.38
C SER A 210 3.32 5.84 6.12
N VAL A 211 2.83 6.53 7.17
CA VAL A 211 1.63 7.36 7.08
C VAL A 211 2.02 8.81 6.88
N MET A 212 1.46 9.44 5.86
CA MET A 212 1.64 10.85 5.56
C MET A 212 0.39 11.67 5.87
N VAL A 213 0.56 12.74 6.64
CA VAL A 213 -0.49 13.70 6.98
C VAL A 213 0.07 15.11 6.82
N ASP A 214 -0.59 15.95 6.03
CA ASP A 214 -0.27 17.37 5.83
C ASP A 214 1.22 17.66 5.58
N GLY A 215 1.85 16.82 4.77
CA GLY A 215 3.27 16.96 4.39
C GLY A 215 4.26 16.37 5.37
N PHE A 216 3.83 15.77 6.48
CA PHE A 216 4.69 15.07 7.45
C PHE A 216 4.58 13.57 7.32
N ILE A 217 5.65 12.83 7.59
CA ILE A 217 5.58 11.42 7.94
C ILE A 217 5.33 11.36 9.45
N VAL A 218 4.13 10.90 9.83
CA VAL A 218 3.71 10.84 11.24
C VAL A 218 3.99 9.48 11.87
N GLU A 219 4.00 8.43 11.06
CA GLU A 219 4.20 7.04 11.52
C GLU A 219 4.96 6.23 10.48
N THR A 220 5.77 5.28 10.93
CA THR A 220 6.43 4.27 10.08
C THR A 220 6.48 2.94 10.81
N TYR A 221 5.92 1.89 10.21
CA TYR A 221 5.82 0.55 10.82
C TYR A 221 6.20 -0.56 9.83
N ALA A 222 6.71 -1.67 10.38
CA ALA A 222 6.57 -2.97 9.71
C ALA A 222 5.09 -3.34 9.68
N LEU A 223 4.58 -3.83 8.56
CA LEU A 223 3.15 -4.12 8.40
C LEU A 223 2.63 -5.08 9.49
N ALA A 224 3.43 -6.08 9.87
CA ALA A 224 3.10 -7.01 10.95
C ALA A 224 2.90 -6.32 12.33
N ASN A 225 3.51 -5.17 12.55
CA ASN A 225 3.47 -4.46 13.83
C ASN A 225 2.41 -3.36 13.90
N VAL A 226 1.75 -3.01 12.79
CA VAL A 226 0.73 -1.94 12.76
C VAL A 226 -0.41 -2.19 13.74
N PHE A 227 -0.72 -3.45 14.03
CA PHE A 227 -1.82 -3.84 14.90
C PHE A 227 -1.46 -3.77 16.40
N ALA A 228 -0.19 -3.79 16.75
CA ALA A 228 0.26 -3.70 18.15
C ALA A 228 0.03 -2.32 18.76
N GLU A 229 0.06 -1.26 17.93
CA GLU A 229 -0.09 0.12 18.38
C GLU A 229 -1.56 0.55 18.39
N LYS A 230 -2.14 0.68 19.60
CA LYS A 230 -3.59 0.93 19.77
C LYS A 230 -4.06 2.25 19.17
N ASP A 231 -3.25 3.29 19.23
CA ASP A 231 -3.59 4.66 18.81
C ASP A 231 -3.01 5.04 17.44
N SER A 232 -2.52 4.06 16.66
CA SER A 232 -1.89 4.29 15.36
C SER A 232 -2.92 4.74 14.31
N ILE A 233 -2.57 5.79 13.55
CA ILE A 233 -3.32 6.26 12.37
C ILE A 233 -3.34 5.17 11.29
N ALA A 234 -2.19 4.49 11.07
CA ALA A 234 -2.10 3.37 10.12
C ALA A 234 -3.11 2.27 10.47
N ARG A 235 -3.18 1.88 11.75
CA ARG A 235 -4.15 0.93 12.26
C ARG A 235 -5.59 1.40 12.04
N SER A 236 -5.89 2.66 12.39
CA SER A 236 -7.22 3.25 12.17
C SER A 236 -7.62 3.22 10.69
N MET A 237 -6.69 3.52 9.78
CA MET A 237 -6.93 3.46 8.34
C MET A 237 -7.16 2.01 7.86
N LEU A 238 -6.39 1.04 8.35
CA LEU A 238 -6.57 -0.39 8.05
C LEU A 238 -7.92 -0.89 8.57
N PHE A 239 -8.27 -0.57 9.81
CA PHE A 239 -9.53 -1.00 10.42
C PHE A 239 -10.76 -0.32 9.85
N SER A 240 -10.67 0.92 9.36
CA SER A 240 -11.81 1.58 8.73
C SER A 240 -12.28 0.83 7.48
N GLN A 241 -11.41 0.15 6.78
CA GLN A 241 -11.74 -0.72 5.63
C GLN A 241 -12.21 -2.12 6.05
N LEU A 242 -11.62 -2.68 7.14
CA LEU A 242 -12.09 -3.95 7.71
C LEU A 242 -13.42 -3.83 8.42
N SER A 243 -13.80 -2.60 8.85
CA SER A 243 -15.04 -2.36 9.57
C SER A 243 -16.18 -2.13 8.59
N PRO A 244 -16.98 -3.15 8.29
CA PRO A 244 -18.15 -2.96 7.47
C PRO A 244 -19.08 -1.96 8.16
N GLN A 245 -19.71 -1.07 7.37
CA GLN A 245 -20.73 -0.19 7.91
C GLN A 245 -21.89 -1.04 8.43
N LEU A 246 -22.33 -0.72 9.64
CA LEU A 246 -23.52 -1.35 10.19
C LEU A 246 -24.70 -1.13 9.24
N PRO A 247 -25.50 -2.18 8.95
CA PRO A 247 -26.73 -2.01 8.19
C PRO A 247 -27.58 -0.91 8.80
N SER A 248 -28.19 -0.08 7.96
CA SER A 248 -28.99 1.08 8.41
C SER A 248 -30.11 0.68 9.37
N CYS A 249 -30.66 -0.52 9.22
CA CYS A 249 -31.70 -1.07 10.11
C CYS A 249 -31.20 -1.33 11.55
N ILE A 250 -29.91 -1.57 11.73
CA ILE A 250 -29.27 -1.74 13.05
C ILE A 250 -28.84 -0.37 13.58
N ALA A 251 -28.16 0.42 12.74
CA ALA A 251 -27.67 1.74 13.12
C ALA A 251 -28.78 2.69 13.62
N GLN A 252 -29.99 2.61 13.04
CA GLN A 252 -31.15 3.40 13.45
C GLN A 252 -31.74 3.01 14.83
N LYS A 253 -31.47 1.78 15.29
CA LYS A 253 -31.98 1.28 16.58
C LYS A 253 -30.96 1.47 17.71
N MET A 254 -29.74 1.89 17.40
CA MET A 254 -28.68 2.06 18.38
C MET A 254 -29.00 3.18 19.36
N SER A 255 -28.76 2.89 20.64
CA SER A 255 -28.86 3.81 21.76
C SER A 255 -27.52 3.85 22.53
N SER A 256 -27.20 4.98 23.11
CA SER A 256 -26.13 5.10 24.09
C SER A 256 -26.55 4.65 25.49
N THR A 257 -27.87 4.46 25.71
CA THR A 257 -28.40 4.01 27.00
C THR A 257 -28.27 2.50 27.10
N PRO A 258 -27.69 1.95 28.17
CA PRO A 258 -27.58 0.50 28.36
C PRO A 258 -28.94 -0.20 28.34
N THR A 259 -29.03 -1.26 27.54
CA THR A 259 -30.16 -2.19 27.49
C THR A 259 -29.64 -3.62 27.70
N GLU A 260 -30.50 -4.62 27.58
CA GLU A 260 -30.10 -6.03 27.67
C GLU A 260 -29.28 -6.51 26.45
N LYS A 261 -29.25 -5.72 25.36
CA LYS A 261 -28.58 -6.08 24.11
C LYS A 261 -27.45 -5.10 23.81
N ALA A 262 -26.22 -5.55 23.99
CA ALA A 262 -25.03 -4.77 23.65
C ALA A 262 -24.50 -5.11 22.25
N LEU A 263 -24.14 -4.09 21.49
CA LEU A 263 -23.42 -4.23 20.23
C LEU A 263 -21.93 -4.02 20.47
N LEU A 264 -21.15 -5.05 20.17
CA LEU A 264 -19.70 -5.06 20.35
C LEU A 264 -19.01 -5.28 19.02
N LYS A 265 -17.88 -4.60 18.85
CA LYS A 265 -16.95 -4.81 17.75
C LYS A 265 -15.69 -5.44 18.31
N LEU A 266 -15.38 -6.63 17.82
CA LEU A 266 -14.27 -7.47 18.27
C LEU A 266 -13.21 -7.52 17.19
N PHE A 267 -11.95 -7.32 17.57
CA PHE A 267 -10.80 -7.44 16.69
C PHE A 267 -9.93 -8.61 17.12
N PHE A 268 -9.63 -9.48 16.16
CA PHE A 268 -8.79 -10.66 16.31
C PHE A 268 -7.52 -10.49 15.50
N GLN A 269 -6.39 -10.99 16.02
CA GLN A 269 -5.10 -10.91 15.33
C GLN A 269 -4.29 -12.19 15.60
N GLY A 270 -3.61 -12.69 14.57
CA GLY A 270 -2.68 -13.80 14.70
C GLY A 270 -3.37 -15.11 15.07
N GLU A 271 -2.81 -15.85 16.03
CA GLU A 271 -3.31 -17.17 16.43
C GLU A 271 -4.70 -17.11 17.05
N GLU A 272 -5.07 -16.01 17.72
CA GLU A 272 -6.41 -15.83 18.28
C GLU A 272 -7.51 -15.84 17.20
N SER A 273 -7.17 -15.52 15.96
CA SER A 273 -8.13 -15.60 14.84
C SER A 273 -8.58 -17.04 14.52
N THR A 274 -7.83 -18.05 14.96
CA THR A 274 -8.13 -19.48 14.74
C THR A 274 -8.84 -20.14 15.92
N VAL A 275 -8.90 -19.48 17.08
CA VAL A 275 -9.57 -19.98 18.29
C VAL A 275 -11.08 -19.77 18.16
N PRO A 276 -11.93 -20.78 18.50
CA PRO A 276 -13.38 -20.63 18.43
C PRO A 276 -13.93 -19.81 19.61
N PHE A 277 -13.42 -18.61 19.82
CA PHE A 277 -13.68 -17.72 20.97
C PHE A 277 -15.17 -17.46 21.18
N ILE A 278 -15.90 -17.10 20.10
CA ILE A 278 -17.33 -16.78 20.19
C ILE A 278 -18.14 -17.97 20.70
N SER A 279 -17.95 -19.14 20.12
CA SER A 279 -18.68 -20.35 20.50
C SER A 279 -18.30 -20.90 21.87
N GLN A 280 -17.05 -20.72 22.28
CA GLN A 280 -16.60 -21.06 23.65
C GLN A 280 -17.22 -20.10 24.66
N SER A 281 -17.13 -18.79 24.44
CA SER A 281 -17.70 -17.78 25.33
C SER A 281 -19.21 -17.89 25.45
N SER A 282 -19.94 -18.17 24.36
CA SER A 282 -21.39 -18.41 24.37
C SER A 282 -21.75 -19.57 25.29
N ARG A 283 -21.03 -20.71 25.19
CA ARG A 283 -21.29 -21.91 26.03
C ARG A 283 -20.93 -21.71 27.49
N GLU A 284 -19.78 -21.09 27.77
CA GLU A 284 -19.27 -20.91 29.15
C GLU A 284 -20.09 -19.91 29.95
N LEU A 285 -20.52 -18.83 29.30
CA LEU A 285 -21.32 -17.79 29.93
C LEU A 285 -22.85 -18.03 29.80
N ASN A 286 -23.23 -19.07 29.05
CA ASN A 286 -24.64 -19.39 28.73
C ASN A 286 -25.39 -18.16 28.16
N ILE A 287 -24.79 -17.51 27.18
CA ILE A 287 -25.33 -16.31 26.53
C ILE A 287 -25.46 -16.51 25.02
N ASP A 288 -26.47 -15.90 24.43
CA ASP A 288 -26.62 -15.88 22.98
C ASP A 288 -25.79 -14.76 22.37
N ILE A 289 -24.94 -15.11 21.41
CA ILE A 289 -24.11 -14.18 20.65
C ILE A 289 -24.52 -14.25 19.18
N ASN A 290 -25.12 -13.18 18.68
CA ASN A 290 -25.48 -13.08 17.27
C ASN A 290 -24.39 -12.35 16.50
N ILE A 291 -23.80 -12.98 15.47
CA ILE A 291 -22.81 -12.37 14.58
C ILE A 291 -23.57 -11.57 13.50
N LEU A 292 -23.48 -10.25 13.57
CA LEU A 292 -24.13 -9.36 12.61
C LEU A 292 -23.28 -9.11 11.38
N LEU A 293 -21.97 -9.02 11.57
CA LEU A 293 -20.99 -8.79 10.52
C LEU A 293 -19.70 -9.52 10.87
N ALA A 294 -19.06 -10.09 9.86
CA ALA A 294 -17.75 -10.73 9.98
C ALA A 294 -16.90 -10.38 8.76
N ASN A 295 -15.67 -9.96 9.00
CA ASN A 295 -14.66 -9.80 7.96
C ASN A 295 -13.34 -10.36 8.48
N ILE A 296 -12.75 -11.30 7.77
CA ILE A 296 -11.46 -11.91 8.09
C ILE A 296 -10.57 -11.69 6.88
N ASP A 297 -9.40 -11.15 7.10
CA ASP A 297 -8.42 -10.82 6.06
C ASP A 297 -7.03 -11.29 6.48
N GLN A 298 -6.15 -11.48 5.52
CA GLN A 298 -4.77 -11.89 5.75
C GLN A 298 -3.82 -10.76 5.35
N PHE A 299 -2.95 -10.38 6.29
CA PHE A 299 -1.92 -9.36 6.12
C PHE A 299 -0.55 -10.06 6.14
N ASP A 300 0.05 -10.24 4.96
CA ASP A 300 1.26 -11.05 4.80
C ASP A 300 1.08 -12.43 5.44
N THR A 301 1.66 -12.67 6.62
CA THR A 301 1.56 -13.92 7.38
C THR A 301 0.58 -13.85 8.55
N VAL A 302 0.01 -12.67 8.84
CA VAL A 302 -0.85 -12.44 10.00
C VAL A 302 -2.31 -12.41 9.57
N THR A 303 -3.14 -13.30 10.11
CA THR A 303 -4.60 -13.25 9.93
C THR A 303 -5.20 -12.26 10.93
N CYS A 304 -6.07 -11.39 10.44
CA CYS A 304 -6.81 -10.42 11.26
C CYS A 304 -8.29 -10.51 10.95
N GLY A 305 -9.13 -10.31 11.95
CA GLY A 305 -10.57 -10.32 11.78
C GLY A 305 -11.28 -9.24 12.58
N VAL A 306 -12.40 -8.80 12.05
CA VAL A 306 -13.35 -7.92 12.72
C VAL A 306 -14.71 -8.62 12.75
N LEU A 307 -15.27 -8.77 13.94
CA LEU A 307 -16.64 -9.22 14.12
C LEU A 307 -17.47 -8.11 14.76
N VAL A 308 -18.66 -7.89 14.27
CA VAL A 308 -19.68 -7.14 15.00
C VAL A 308 -20.70 -8.12 15.51
N VAL A 309 -20.86 -8.16 16.83
CA VAL A 309 -21.74 -9.09 17.50
C VAL A 309 -22.79 -8.34 18.34
N GLU A 310 -23.99 -8.88 18.38
CA GLU A 310 -25.04 -8.53 19.34
C GLU A 310 -24.97 -9.56 20.48
N LEU A 311 -24.79 -9.06 21.69
CA LEU A 311 -24.73 -9.86 22.91
C LEU A 311 -26.04 -9.64 23.69
N ASN A 312 -26.79 -10.69 23.90
CA ASN A 312 -27.98 -10.64 24.74
C ASN A 312 -27.60 -10.97 26.17
N ALA A 313 -27.17 -9.96 26.93
CA ALA A 313 -26.63 -10.14 28.28
C ALA A 313 -26.87 -8.90 29.15
N GLY A 314 -27.28 -9.10 30.39
CA GLY A 314 -27.33 -8.01 31.39
C GLY A 314 -25.94 -7.45 31.70
N ALA A 315 -25.88 -6.35 32.43
CA ALA A 315 -24.64 -5.61 32.70
C ALA A 315 -23.50 -6.48 33.26
N ASP A 316 -23.80 -7.36 34.20
CA ASP A 316 -22.79 -8.23 34.86
C ASP A 316 -22.18 -9.26 33.88
N LEU A 317 -23.00 -9.82 33.01
CA LEU A 317 -22.54 -10.77 31.99
C LEU A 317 -21.76 -10.06 30.87
N LEU A 318 -22.15 -8.86 30.51
CA LEU A 318 -21.39 -8.03 29.58
C LEU A 318 -19.99 -7.75 30.14
N GLU A 319 -19.87 -7.35 31.40
CA GLU A 319 -18.58 -7.09 32.02
C GLU A 319 -17.71 -8.35 32.06
N THR A 320 -18.31 -9.50 32.39
CA THR A 320 -17.61 -10.80 32.38
C THR A 320 -17.12 -11.16 30.97
N PHE A 321 -17.93 -10.92 29.92
CA PHE A 321 -17.52 -11.14 28.53
C PHE A 321 -16.37 -10.21 28.12
N LEU A 322 -16.42 -8.92 28.50
CA LEU A 322 -15.35 -7.96 28.24
C LEU A 322 -14.03 -8.35 28.92
N GLN A 323 -14.09 -8.87 30.16
CA GLN A 323 -12.91 -9.41 30.86
C GLN A 323 -12.33 -10.63 30.14
N LYS A 324 -13.18 -11.52 29.63
CA LYS A 324 -12.76 -12.67 28.80
C LYS A 324 -12.07 -12.22 27.52
N CYS A 325 -12.63 -11.26 26.82
CA CYS A 325 -12.01 -10.66 25.64
C CYS A 325 -10.61 -10.12 25.96
N LYS A 326 -10.46 -9.42 27.09
CA LYS A 326 -9.17 -8.90 27.53
C LYS A 326 -8.15 -9.99 27.85
N GLN A 327 -8.60 -11.12 28.48
CA GLN A 327 -7.74 -12.26 28.77
C GLN A 327 -7.27 -12.98 27.49
N ALA A 328 -8.13 -12.99 26.44
CA ALA A 328 -7.81 -13.52 25.11
C ALA A 328 -7.11 -12.48 24.23
N GLU A 329 -6.60 -11.38 24.78
CA GLU A 329 -5.93 -10.29 24.07
C GLU A 329 -6.73 -9.65 22.93
N LEU A 330 -8.06 -9.88 22.89
CA LEU A 330 -8.94 -9.28 21.89
C LEU A 330 -9.19 -7.81 22.19
N ILE A 331 -9.24 -7.00 21.14
CA ILE A 331 -9.62 -5.61 21.25
C ILE A 331 -11.13 -5.49 21.06
N VAL A 332 -11.78 -4.88 22.02
CA VAL A 332 -13.24 -4.73 22.02
C VAL A 332 -13.60 -3.26 22.08
N GLU A 333 -14.54 -2.89 21.20
CA GLU A 333 -15.20 -1.59 21.19
C GLU A 333 -16.70 -1.80 21.43
N VAL A 334 -17.28 -1.14 22.44
CA VAL A 334 -18.74 -1.12 22.66
C VAL A 334 -19.31 -0.06 21.71
N LEU A 335 -20.03 -0.49 20.69
CA LEU A 335 -20.62 0.41 19.69
C LEU A 335 -21.88 1.10 20.23
N GLY A 336 -22.63 0.42 21.09
CA GLY A 336 -23.88 0.91 21.68
C GLY A 336 -24.77 -0.25 22.12
N TYR A 337 -26.05 0.06 22.27
CA TYR A 337 -27.08 -0.90 22.71
C TYR A 337 -28.28 -0.85 21.75
N VAL A 338 -29.02 -1.96 21.66
CA VAL A 338 -30.20 -2.08 20.76
C VAL A 338 -31.44 -2.51 21.56
#